data_ab625c7fc9256a6d4e5d5cc74b660913
#
_entry.id   ab625c7fc9256a6d4e5d5cc74b660913
#
_cell.length_a   1.000
_cell.length_b   1.000
_cell.length_c   1.000
_cell.angle_alpha   90.00
_cell.angle_beta   90.00
_cell.angle_gamma   90.00
#
_symmetry.space_group_name_H-M   'P 1'
#
loop_
_entity.id
_entity.type
_entity.pdbx_description
1 polymer ?
#
loop_
_entity_poly.entity_id
_entity_poly.type
_entity_poly.pdbx_seq_one_letter_code
_entity_poly.pdbx_strand_id
1 'polypeptide(L)'
;MSQTKAQLVDAVDGSIVAADLAADCVTTDKVANSAITDAKISGLTSSKLTGALPAISGAALTGISSAGKARNLVINGAMQVAQRGTSSTSNGYATVDRMSEGEGGLDETCTQSQITLGSSDVGPYAKGFRQAYRIQNGNQTSGAGATDFIRFEYRIEAQDIANSGWDYTNSNSKISLQFWIRSSVSQNFYFIVNSIDGTARSYPMETGSLSAGTWTKITKTIPGDSSLQFDNDVNEGFTVFFYIYLGTNYANNSVSLNAWKNVGNPQTPTNTTTWFTTNDATWDITGFQIEVGDSATDFEHRSFGQELHLCKRYYHKTTSYNWFNLIEKGSTYRRLRYEFPNTMRVIPTVLNATGNNNGSSGTPTGTQHASTKKITFHWDSPGLVELASGCEFSAEIT
;
A
#
# COMPACT_ATOMS: atom_id res chain seq x y z
N MET A 1 -10.07 10.73 -72.91
CA MET A 1 -10.35 12.18 -73.02
C MET A 1 -9.65 12.83 -71.81
N SER A 2 -8.71 13.71 -72.07
CA SER A 2 -8.04 14.46 -71.02
C SER A 2 -9.04 15.38 -70.36
N GLN A 3 -9.26 15.21 -69.06
CA GLN A 3 -10.07 16.17 -68.30
C GLN A 3 -9.38 17.53 -68.35
N THR A 4 -10.10 18.52 -68.81
CA THR A 4 -9.60 19.90 -68.91
C THR A 4 -9.44 20.49 -67.50
N LYS A 5 -8.49 21.38 -67.35
CA LYS A 5 -8.24 22.16 -66.09
C LYS A 5 -9.50 22.82 -65.51
N ALA A 6 -10.53 23.00 -66.29
CA ALA A 6 -11.83 23.57 -65.86
C ALA A 6 -12.65 22.63 -64.97
N GLN A 7 -12.51 21.33 -65.11
CA GLN A 7 -13.17 20.36 -64.23
C GLN A 7 -12.49 20.26 -62.84
N LEU A 8 -11.26 20.69 -62.74
CA LEU A 8 -10.54 20.75 -61.45
C LEU A 8 -10.90 22.02 -60.64
N VAL A 9 -11.40 23.05 -61.32
CA VAL A 9 -11.75 24.32 -60.64
C VAL A 9 -13.12 24.28 -59.97
N ASP A 10 -14.04 23.51 -60.47
CA ASP A 10 -15.37 23.31 -59.82
C ASP A 10 -15.26 22.51 -58.52
N ALA A 11 -14.20 21.73 -58.35
CA ALA A 11 -13.94 21.00 -57.10
C ALA A 11 -13.34 21.92 -55.98
N VAL A 12 -13.03 23.16 -56.28
CA VAL A 12 -12.34 24.08 -55.33
C VAL A 12 -13.30 25.00 -54.62
N ASP A 13 -14.59 24.89 -54.83
CA ASP A 13 -15.60 25.69 -54.13
C ASP A 13 -15.95 25.16 -52.74
N GLY A 14 -14.91 24.77 -51.99
CA GLY A 14 -15.01 24.45 -50.55
C GLY A 14 -15.45 23.02 -50.21
N SER A 15 -15.54 22.09 -51.18
CA SER A 15 -16.15 20.78 -50.97
C SER A 15 -15.31 19.60 -51.46
N ILE A 16 -13.99 19.62 -51.29
CA ILE A 16 -13.19 18.40 -51.51
C ILE A 16 -13.51 17.43 -50.39
N VAL A 17 -14.27 16.37 -50.69
CA VAL A 17 -14.57 15.29 -49.75
C VAL A 17 -13.52 14.18 -49.88
N ALA A 18 -13.41 13.32 -48.89
CA ALA A 18 -12.41 12.23 -48.87
C ALA A 18 -12.51 11.33 -50.09
N ALA A 19 -13.70 11.19 -50.71
CA ALA A 19 -13.92 10.41 -51.94
C ALA A 19 -13.28 11.05 -53.20
N ASP A 20 -12.98 12.34 -53.16
CA ASP A 20 -12.37 13.05 -54.29
C ASP A 20 -10.83 12.95 -54.26
N LEU A 21 -10.27 12.42 -53.21
CA LEU A 21 -8.85 12.24 -53.00
C LEU A 21 -8.48 10.77 -53.23
N ALA A 22 -7.63 10.50 -54.23
CA ALA A 22 -7.03 9.18 -54.39
C ALA A 22 -6.15 8.87 -53.14
N ALA A 23 -6.02 7.59 -52.80
CA ALA A 23 -5.10 7.17 -51.76
C ALA A 23 -3.70 7.75 -52.04
N ASP A 24 -3.04 8.25 -50.98
CA ASP A 24 -1.68 8.85 -51.00
C ASP A 24 -1.52 10.08 -51.91
N CYS A 25 -2.61 10.72 -52.34
CA CYS A 25 -2.53 11.91 -53.20
C CYS A 25 -2.01 13.17 -52.48
N VAL A 26 -2.09 13.21 -51.11
CA VAL A 26 -1.52 14.26 -50.27
C VAL A 26 -0.18 13.79 -49.74
N THR A 27 0.90 14.20 -50.41
CA THR A 27 2.27 13.91 -49.96
C THR A 27 2.82 15.05 -49.13
N THR A 28 3.96 14.83 -48.44
CA THR A 28 4.63 15.83 -47.61
C THR A 28 4.90 17.15 -48.34
N ASP A 29 5.25 17.06 -49.63
CA ASP A 29 5.54 18.24 -50.46
C ASP A 29 4.31 19.09 -50.80
N LYS A 30 3.10 18.50 -50.62
CA LYS A 30 1.82 19.19 -50.85
C LYS A 30 1.25 19.86 -49.65
N VAL A 31 1.85 19.62 -48.45
CA VAL A 31 1.48 20.26 -47.22
C VAL A 31 2.51 21.34 -46.93
N ALA A 32 2.16 22.61 -47.08
CA ALA A 32 3.06 23.70 -46.78
C ALA A 32 3.47 23.64 -45.27
N ASN A 33 4.72 24.04 -44.99
CA ASN A 33 5.21 24.14 -43.60
C ASN A 33 4.24 25.00 -42.78
N SER A 34 3.89 24.52 -41.59
CA SER A 34 2.92 25.14 -40.66
C SER A 34 1.46 25.19 -41.14
N ALA A 35 1.10 24.49 -42.24
CA ALA A 35 -0.28 24.42 -42.70
C ALA A 35 -1.14 23.57 -41.77
N ILE A 36 -0.56 22.58 -41.06
CA ILE A 36 -1.21 21.79 -40.02
C ILE A 36 -0.81 22.37 -38.67
N THR A 37 -1.75 22.97 -37.99
CA THR A 37 -1.59 23.53 -36.64
C THR A 37 -2.31 22.65 -35.63
N ASP A 38 -1.94 22.76 -34.34
CA ASP A 38 -2.56 21.98 -33.25
C ASP A 38 -4.08 22.09 -33.24
N ALA A 39 -4.63 23.26 -33.58
CA ALA A 39 -6.06 23.49 -33.67
C ALA A 39 -6.76 22.66 -34.77
N LYS A 40 -6.00 22.15 -35.76
CA LYS A 40 -6.50 21.32 -36.87
C LYS A 40 -6.37 19.82 -36.60
N ILE A 41 -5.73 19.44 -35.49
CA ILE A 41 -5.56 18.05 -35.07
C ILE A 41 -6.52 17.77 -33.92
N SER A 42 -7.69 17.18 -34.22
CA SER A 42 -8.69 16.84 -33.19
C SER A 42 -8.41 15.54 -32.43
N GLY A 43 -7.40 14.80 -32.82
CA GLY A 43 -6.99 13.56 -32.15
C GLY A 43 -5.90 12.84 -32.93
N LEU A 44 -4.78 12.56 -32.27
CA LEU A 44 -3.68 11.78 -32.83
C LEU A 44 -3.53 10.51 -31.99
N THR A 45 -3.86 9.36 -32.58
CA THR A 45 -3.69 8.05 -31.92
C THR A 45 -2.22 7.66 -31.94
N SER A 46 -1.74 6.99 -30.89
CA SER A 46 -0.35 6.54 -30.76
C SER A 46 0.14 5.67 -31.93
N SER A 47 -0.77 4.94 -32.60
CA SER A 47 -0.48 4.13 -33.79
C SER A 47 -0.07 4.95 -35.02
N LYS A 48 -0.32 6.27 -35.01
CA LYS A 48 0.08 7.21 -36.09
C LYS A 48 1.38 7.93 -35.81
N LEU A 49 1.96 7.73 -34.62
CA LEU A 49 3.25 8.29 -34.22
C LEU A 49 4.33 7.25 -34.49
N THR A 50 5.16 7.46 -35.51
CA THR A 50 6.30 6.60 -35.84
C THR A 50 7.59 7.39 -35.68
N GLY A 51 8.60 6.78 -35.05
CA GLY A 51 9.90 7.42 -34.77
C GLY A 51 9.99 8.00 -33.37
N ALA A 52 11.18 8.52 -33.02
CA ALA A 52 11.39 9.20 -31.74
C ALA A 52 10.62 10.53 -31.73
N LEU A 53 9.85 10.77 -30.67
CA LEU A 53 9.24 12.08 -30.45
C LEU A 53 10.36 13.13 -30.23
N PRO A 54 10.21 14.35 -30.78
CA PRO A 54 11.10 15.45 -30.41
C PRO A 54 11.17 15.60 -28.88
N ALA A 55 12.29 16.11 -28.37
CA ALA A 55 12.43 16.40 -26.94
C ALA A 55 11.39 17.47 -26.54
N ILE A 56 10.23 17.03 -26.13
CA ILE A 56 9.17 17.88 -25.57
C ILE A 56 9.33 17.93 -24.05
N SER A 57 9.09 19.12 -23.47
CA SER A 57 9.01 19.26 -22.03
C SER A 57 7.99 18.27 -21.46
N GLY A 58 8.40 17.37 -20.56
CA GLY A 58 7.53 16.38 -19.92
C GLY A 58 6.45 17.00 -19.03
N ALA A 59 6.42 18.31 -18.84
CA ALA A 59 5.51 19.01 -17.94
C ALA A 59 4.02 18.88 -18.33
N ALA A 60 3.73 18.60 -19.61
CA ALA A 60 2.36 18.41 -20.12
C ALA A 60 2.02 16.94 -20.40
N LEU A 61 2.95 16.02 -20.16
CA LEU A 61 2.74 14.60 -20.38
C LEU A 61 2.16 13.97 -19.10
N THR A 62 0.89 13.63 -19.11
CA THR A 62 0.24 12.87 -18.03
C THR A 62 0.39 11.37 -18.27
N GLY A 63 0.49 10.58 -17.19
CA GLY A 63 0.61 9.11 -17.28
C GLY A 63 2.03 8.60 -17.58
N ILE A 64 3.07 9.44 -17.57
CA ILE A 64 4.46 9.00 -17.62
C ILE A 64 4.87 8.62 -16.20
N SER A 65 5.02 7.32 -15.95
CA SER A 65 5.67 6.86 -14.74
C SER A 65 7.13 7.33 -14.73
N SER A 66 7.54 8.04 -13.69
CA SER A 66 8.96 8.34 -13.45
C SER A 66 9.69 7.01 -13.21
N ALA A 67 10.23 6.41 -14.27
CA ALA A 67 11.07 5.23 -14.15
C ALA A 67 12.24 5.56 -13.21
N GLY A 68 12.37 4.84 -12.09
CA GLY A 68 13.53 4.91 -11.20
C GLY A 68 13.32 5.46 -9.80
N LYS A 69 12.13 5.97 -9.43
CA LYS A 69 11.79 6.25 -8.03
C LYS A 69 10.82 5.20 -7.51
N ALA A 70 11.03 4.72 -6.29
CA ALA A 70 10.02 3.92 -5.60
C ALA A 70 8.74 4.76 -5.51
N ARG A 71 7.72 4.41 -6.32
CA ARG A 71 6.47 5.17 -6.39
C ARG A 71 5.54 4.79 -5.25
N ASN A 72 5.50 3.50 -4.95
CA ASN A 72 4.61 2.98 -3.93
C ASN A 72 5.19 3.23 -2.54
N LEU A 73 4.54 4.08 -1.77
CA LEU A 73 4.86 4.34 -0.36
C LEU A 73 4.45 3.18 0.55
N VAL A 74 3.63 2.25 0.05
CA VAL A 74 3.24 1.06 0.78
C VAL A 74 4.30 -0.03 0.60
N ILE A 75 4.86 -0.50 1.71
CA ILE A 75 5.73 -1.67 1.77
C ILE A 75 4.84 -2.90 1.87
N ASN A 76 5.15 -3.94 1.10
CA ASN A 76 4.42 -5.20 1.04
C ASN A 76 2.97 -5.07 0.54
N GLY A 77 2.68 -4.09 -0.30
CA GLY A 77 1.32 -3.84 -0.80
C GLY A 77 0.73 -4.98 -1.65
N ALA A 78 1.56 -5.89 -2.17
CA ALA A 78 1.14 -7.13 -2.83
C ALA A 78 0.99 -8.32 -1.85
N MET A 79 1.09 -8.09 -0.55
CA MET A 79 0.89 -9.06 0.54
C MET A 79 1.81 -10.29 0.48
N GLN A 80 3.01 -10.17 -0.11
CA GLN A 80 3.91 -11.29 -0.41
C GLN A 80 4.67 -11.81 0.81
N VAL A 81 5.01 -10.94 1.76
CA VAL A 81 5.86 -11.25 2.91
C VAL A 81 5.01 -11.47 4.15
N ALA A 82 5.22 -12.60 4.83
CA ALA A 82 4.53 -12.97 6.07
C ALA A 82 5.51 -13.71 7.01
N GLN A 83 6.47 -12.97 7.57
CA GLN A 83 7.52 -13.56 8.43
C GLN A 83 6.98 -14.12 9.75
N ARG A 84 5.88 -13.57 10.26
CA ARG A 84 5.23 -13.99 11.51
C ARG A 84 4.43 -15.28 11.38
N GLY A 85 3.95 -15.55 10.16
CA GLY A 85 3.07 -16.68 9.85
C GLY A 85 1.95 -16.26 8.91
N THR A 86 1.16 -17.24 8.47
CA THR A 86 0.11 -17.01 7.45
C THR A 86 -1.30 -16.96 8.04
N SER A 87 -1.48 -17.22 9.34
CA SER A 87 -2.78 -17.13 10.02
C SER A 87 -2.60 -16.87 11.50
N SER A 88 -3.47 -16.07 12.09
CA SER A 88 -3.48 -15.73 13.52
C SER A 88 -4.83 -15.15 13.93
N THR A 89 -5.21 -15.38 15.19
CA THR A 89 -6.35 -14.72 15.86
C THR A 89 -5.89 -13.59 16.79
N SER A 90 -4.61 -13.25 16.79
CA SER A 90 -4.08 -12.15 17.60
C SER A 90 -4.23 -10.83 16.87
N ASN A 91 -4.59 -9.78 17.60
CA ASN A 91 -4.60 -8.40 17.11
C ASN A 91 -3.20 -7.91 16.72
N GLY A 92 -3.15 -6.85 15.96
CA GLY A 92 -1.93 -6.16 15.57
C GLY A 92 -1.22 -6.82 14.40
N TYR A 93 0.10 -6.68 14.38
CA TYR A 93 0.98 -7.25 13.34
C TYR A 93 1.22 -8.73 13.62
N ALA A 94 0.38 -9.63 13.16
CA ALA A 94 0.47 -11.05 13.49
C ALA A 94 0.64 -12.00 12.29
N THR A 95 0.48 -11.51 11.05
CA THR A 95 0.61 -12.34 9.83
C THR A 95 1.44 -11.63 8.76
N VAL A 96 0.79 -11.01 7.78
CA VAL A 96 1.42 -10.29 6.66
C VAL A 96 2.21 -9.09 7.20
N ASP A 97 3.46 -9.04 6.86
CA ASP A 97 4.35 -7.96 7.33
C ASP A 97 3.82 -6.58 6.94
N ARG A 98 3.92 -5.64 7.87
CA ARG A 98 3.44 -4.26 7.78
C ARG A 98 1.92 -4.09 7.83
N MET A 99 1.15 -5.18 7.75
CA MET A 99 -0.31 -5.14 7.86
C MET A 99 -0.72 -5.46 9.29
N SER A 100 -1.60 -4.62 9.84
CA SER A 100 -2.10 -4.75 11.22
C SER A 100 -3.61 -4.87 11.20
N GLU A 101 -4.13 -5.67 12.09
CA GLU A 101 -5.55 -5.79 12.37
C GLU A 101 -5.80 -5.19 13.76
N GLY A 102 -6.94 -4.51 13.92
CA GLY A 102 -7.40 -3.98 15.20
C GLY A 102 -8.87 -4.25 15.39
N GLU A 103 -9.22 -4.77 16.55
CA GLU A 103 -10.61 -5.08 16.88
C GLU A 103 -10.92 -4.77 18.35
N GLY A 104 -12.20 -4.62 18.66
CA GLY A 104 -12.68 -4.44 20.02
C GLY A 104 -14.18 -4.62 20.14
N GLY A 105 -14.63 -5.08 21.31
CA GLY A 105 -16.04 -5.31 21.63
C GLY A 105 -16.63 -6.59 21.05
N LEU A 106 -15.82 -7.50 20.51
CA LEU A 106 -16.26 -8.72 19.83
C LEU A 106 -16.59 -9.84 20.80
N ASP A 107 -17.56 -10.69 20.44
CA ASP A 107 -17.85 -11.95 21.15
C ASP A 107 -16.80 -13.01 20.81
N GLU A 108 -16.40 -13.07 19.53
CA GLU A 108 -15.35 -13.93 19.03
C GLU A 108 -14.38 -13.12 18.15
N THR A 109 -13.09 -13.29 18.40
CA THR A 109 -12.03 -12.59 17.68
C THR A 109 -11.99 -12.96 16.20
N CYS A 110 -11.56 -12.01 15.37
CA CYS A 110 -11.33 -12.25 13.96
C CYS A 110 -10.09 -13.13 13.72
N THR A 111 -10.05 -13.76 12.57
CA THR A 111 -8.84 -14.41 12.06
C THR A 111 -8.24 -13.56 10.94
N GLN A 112 -7.01 -13.10 11.14
CA GLN A 112 -6.22 -12.48 10.06
C GLN A 112 -5.37 -13.53 9.35
N SER A 113 -5.25 -13.45 8.02
CA SER A 113 -4.47 -14.44 7.26
C SER A 113 -3.91 -13.89 5.94
N GLN A 114 -2.80 -14.50 5.50
CA GLN A 114 -2.34 -14.40 4.12
C GLN A 114 -3.01 -15.52 3.32
N ILE A 115 -3.75 -15.17 2.28
CA ILE A 115 -4.39 -16.14 1.38
C ILE A 115 -3.70 -16.15 0.01
N THR A 116 -3.67 -17.32 -0.63
CA THR A 116 -3.15 -17.48 -1.99
C THR A 116 -4.25 -17.20 -3.02
N LEU A 117 -3.92 -16.39 -4.03
CA LEU A 117 -4.81 -16.12 -5.16
C LEU A 117 -4.57 -17.11 -6.29
N GLY A 118 -5.65 -17.59 -6.89
CA GLY A 118 -5.65 -18.47 -8.05
C GLY A 118 -6.26 -17.81 -9.29
N SER A 119 -6.30 -18.54 -10.40
CA SER A 119 -6.88 -18.04 -11.66
C SER A 119 -8.36 -17.67 -11.59
N SER A 120 -9.09 -18.19 -10.59
CA SER A 120 -10.48 -17.83 -10.30
C SER A 120 -10.63 -16.46 -9.63
N ASP A 121 -9.56 -15.89 -9.06
CA ASP A 121 -9.54 -14.54 -8.49
C ASP A 121 -9.39 -13.50 -9.60
N VAL A 122 -10.46 -13.36 -10.39
CA VAL A 122 -10.48 -12.49 -11.58
C VAL A 122 -10.23 -11.04 -11.16
N GLY A 123 -9.34 -10.40 -11.88
CA GLY A 123 -8.88 -9.04 -11.60
C GLY A 123 -7.46 -9.04 -11.03
N PRO A 124 -7.23 -9.24 -9.75
CA PRO A 124 -5.89 -9.16 -9.17
C PRO A 124 -4.94 -10.25 -9.70
N TYR A 125 -5.40 -11.49 -9.90
CA TYR A 125 -4.54 -12.56 -10.41
C TYR A 125 -3.98 -12.23 -11.80
N ALA A 126 -4.83 -11.70 -12.71
CA ALA A 126 -4.41 -11.27 -14.04
C ALA A 126 -3.44 -10.07 -14.03
N LYS A 127 -3.41 -9.31 -12.92
CA LYS A 127 -2.49 -8.20 -12.69
C LYS A 127 -1.21 -8.60 -11.94
N GLY A 128 -0.95 -9.90 -11.78
CA GLY A 128 0.30 -10.42 -11.20
C GLY A 128 0.26 -10.65 -9.70
N PHE A 129 -0.83 -10.37 -9.01
CA PHE A 129 -0.95 -10.65 -7.57
C PHE A 129 -1.12 -12.15 -7.33
N ARG A 130 -0.47 -12.66 -6.28
CA ARG A 130 -0.50 -14.07 -5.89
C ARG A 130 -0.92 -14.27 -4.43
N GLN A 131 -0.94 -13.20 -3.66
CA GLN A 131 -1.32 -13.18 -2.25
C GLN A 131 -2.28 -12.04 -1.97
N ALA A 132 -3.12 -12.21 -0.95
CA ALA A 132 -3.94 -11.17 -0.37
C ALA A 132 -3.95 -11.30 1.16
N TYR A 133 -4.26 -10.21 1.84
CA TYR A 133 -4.55 -10.19 3.26
C TYR A 133 -6.05 -10.39 3.46
N ARG A 134 -6.43 -11.26 4.39
CA ARG A 134 -7.82 -11.56 4.76
C ARG A 134 -8.06 -11.28 6.23
N ILE A 135 -9.21 -10.68 6.52
CA ILE A 135 -9.84 -10.71 7.84
C ILE A 135 -11.12 -11.54 7.70
N GLN A 136 -11.25 -12.58 8.52
CA GLN A 136 -12.45 -13.41 8.63
C GLN A 136 -13.09 -13.14 9.99
N ASN A 137 -14.37 -12.81 9.96
CA ASN A 137 -15.16 -12.55 11.15
C ASN A 137 -15.33 -13.80 12.02
N GLY A 138 -15.41 -13.61 13.33
CA GLY A 138 -15.93 -14.62 14.27
C GLY A 138 -17.46 -14.62 14.34
N ASN A 139 -17.99 -15.39 15.26
CA ASN A 139 -19.43 -15.46 15.51
C ASN A 139 -19.85 -14.39 16.53
N GLN A 140 -20.41 -13.28 16.07
CA GLN A 140 -20.85 -12.16 16.90
C GLN A 140 -22.30 -12.37 17.38
N THR A 141 -22.47 -13.18 18.41
CA THR A 141 -23.79 -13.64 18.90
C THR A 141 -24.62 -12.52 19.54
N SER A 142 -23.97 -11.51 20.14
CA SER A 142 -24.64 -10.34 20.73
C SER A 142 -25.07 -9.29 19.71
N GLY A 143 -24.69 -9.49 18.43
CA GLY A 143 -24.91 -8.54 17.37
C GLY A 143 -23.90 -7.39 17.39
N ALA A 144 -24.23 -6.32 16.67
CA ALA A 144 -23.35 -5.18 16.44
C ALA A 144 -23.52 -4.10 17.53
N GLY A 145 -22.58 -4.01 18.45
CA GLY A 145 -22.58 -3.03 19.54
C GLY A 145 -22.10 -1.64 19.12
N ALA A 146 -22.46 -0.65 19.93
CA ALA A 146 -22.09 0.74 19.66
C ALA A 146 -20.58 1.05 19.79
N THR A 147 -19.86 0.23 20.54
CA THR A 147 -18.42 0.35 20.79
C THR A 147 -17.58 -0.63 19.99
N ASP A 148 -18.21 -1.51 19.23
CA ASP A 148 -17.50 -2.58 18.52
C ASP A 148 -16.81 -2.00 17.28
N PHE A 149 -15.66 -2.55 16.96
CA PHE A 149 -14.97 -2.21 15.73
C PHE A 149 -14.08 -3.34 15.24
N ILE A 150 -13.92 -3.40 13.93
CA ILE A 150 -12.93 -4.23 13.21
C ILE A 150 -12.32 -3.37 12.14
N ARG A 151 -11.00 -3.30 12.09
CA ARG A 151 -10.28 -2.48 11.10
C ARG A 151 -8.99 -3.13 10.65
N PHE A 152 -8.63 -2.91 9.40
CA PHE A 152 -7.29 -3.10 8.86
C PHE A 152 -6.54 -1.78 8.98
N GLU A 153 -5.25 -1.84 9.29
CA GLU A 153 -4.40 -0.68 9.51
C GLU A 153 -3.09 -0.78 8.72
N TYR A 154 -2.68 0.35 8.16
CA TYR A 154 -1.35 0.51 7.57
C TYR A 154 -0.76 1.87 7.96
N ARG A 155 0.47 1.87 8.46
CA ARG A 155 1.16 3.08 8.93
C ARG A 155 2.43 3.35 8.14
N ILE A 156 2.68 4.63 7.81
CA ILE A 156 3.85 5.12 7.07
C ILE A 156 4.63 6.08 7.96
N GLU A 157 5.97 5.97 7.95
CA GLU A 157 6.84 6.89 8.68
C GLU A 157 6.65 8.33 8.18
N ALA A 158 6.69 9.31 9.09
CA ALA A 158 6.55 10.72 8.75
C ALA A 158 7.60 11.17 7.71
N GLN A 159 8.84 10.71 7.86
CA GLN A 159 9.92 11.01 6.91
C GLN A 159 9.64 10.51 5.49
N ASP A 160 8.94 9.37 5.33
CA ASP A 160 8.67 8.80 4.02
C ASP A 160 7.62 9.64 3.26
N ILE A 161 6.64 10.20 3.97
CA ILE A 161 5.68 11.16 3.41
C ILE A 161 6.35 12.51 3.15
N ALA A 162 7.09 13.05 4.12
CA ALA A 162 7.75 14.34 4.00
C ALA A 162 8.72 14.40 2.81
N ASN A 163 9.40 13.27 2.50
CA ASN A 163 10.37 13.17 1.42
C ASN A 163 9.78 12.54 0.13
N SER A 164 8.47 12.25 0.08
CA SER A 164 7.82 11.62 -1.08
C SER A 164 7.79 12.50 -2.33
N GLY A 165 7.92 13.82 -2.17
CA GLY A 165 7.72 14.81 -3.22
C GLY A 165 6.26 15.29 -3.32
N TRP A 166 5.40 14.89 -2.41
CA TRP A 166 4.06 15.44 -2.29
C TRP A 166 4.13 16.84 -1.64
N ASP A 167 3.64 17.86 -2.32
CA ASP A 167 3.42 19.19 -1.74
C ASP A 167 2.11 19.16 -0.93
N TYR A 168 2.17 18.51 0.24
CA TYR A 168 1.00 18.13 1.04
C TYR A 168 0.21 19.32 1.59
N THR A 169 0.80 20.52 1.64
CA THR A 169 0.09 21.73 2.07
C THR A 169 -0.69 22.41 0.94
N ASN A 170 -0.52 21.95 -0.30
CA ASN A 170 -1.13 22.52 -1.50
C ASN A 170 -2.28 21.64 -1.99
N SER A 171 -3.50 22.16 -2.00
CA SER A 171 -4.70 21.41 -2.44
C SER A 171 -4.69 21.00 -3.92
N ASN A 172 -3.84 21.60 -4.76
CA ASN A 172 -3.64 21.20 -6.15
C ASN A 172 -2.66 20.00 -6.28
N SER A 173 -1.80 19.79 -5.29
CA SER A 173 -0.93 18.62 -5.21
C SER A 173 -1.67 17.47 -4.54
N LYS A 174 -1.58 16.28 -5.12
CA LYS A 174 -2.41 15.13 -4.72
C LYS A 174 -1.57 13.89 -4.54
N ILE A 175 -2.09 12.98 -3.73
CA ILE A 175 -1.69 11.57 -3.71
C ILE A 175 -2.83 10.72 -4.22
N SER A 176 -2.50 9.60 -4.85
CA SER A 176 -3.45 8.60 -5.30
C SER A 176 -3.28 7.32 -4.50
N LEU A 177 -4.39 6.73 -4.12
CA LEU A 177 -4.48 5.47 -3.39
C LEU A 177 -5.23 4.47 -4.25
N GLN A 178 -4.72 3.24 -4.38
CA GLN A 178 -5.41 2.14 -5.06
C GLN A 178 -5.24 0.82 -4.32
N PHE A 179 -6.23 -0.04 -4.47
CA PHE A 179 -6.21 -1.42 -3.96
C PHE A 179 -7.26 -2.27 -4.66
N TRP A 180 -7.09 -3.58 -4.60
CA TRP A 180 -8.13 -4.55 -4.88
C TRP A 180 -8.75 -5.01 -3.58
N ILE A 181 -10.08 -5.08 -3.54
CA ILE A 181 -10.88 -5.48 -2.38
C ILE A 181 -11.94 -6.49 -2.80
N ARG A 182 -12.21 -7.44 -1.90
CA ARG A 182 -13.33 -8.38 -2.00
C ARG A 182 -13.94 -8.59 -0.63
N SER A 183 -15.25 -8.69 -0.57
CA SER A 183 -16.01 -9.09 0.60
C SER A 183 -16.93 -10.27 0.26
N SER A 184 -17.12 -11.19 1.19
CA SER A 184 -18.11 -12.26 1.04
C SER A 184 -19.56 -11.75 1.15
N VAL A 185 -19.74 -10.52 1.63
CA VAL A 185 -21.03 -9.86 1.82
C VAL A 185 -21.11 -8.61 0.95
N SER A 186 -22.25 -8.39 0.31
CA SER A 186 -22.50 -7.16 -0.46
C SER A 186 -22.77 -5.99 0.47
N GLN A 187 -21.83 -5.04 0.57
CA GLN A 187 -22.01 -3.78 1.29
C GLN A 187 -20.97 -2.74 0.88
N ASN A 188 -21.13 -1.52 1.35
CA ASN A 188 -20.16 -0.45 1.30
C ASN A 188 -19.25 -0.49 2.53
N PHE A 189 -17.96 -0.22 2.34
CA PHE A 189 -17.00 -0.08 3.44
C PHE A 189 -16.39 1.32 3.43
N TYR A 190 -16.06 1.81 4.63
CA TYR A 190 -15.41 3.10 4.79
C TYR A 190 -13.94 2.93 5.14
N PHE A 191 -13.14 3.89 4.70
CA PHE A 191 -11.73 3.96 5.09
C PHE A 191 -11.32 5.43 5.20
N ILE A 192 -10.31 5.67 6.00
CA ILE A 192 -9.80 7.02 6.23
C ILE A 192 -8.28 7.02 6.09
N VAL A 193 -7.75 8.18 5.73
CA VAL A 193 -6.34 8.47 5.93
C VAL A 193 -6.20 9.53 7.02
N ASN A 194 -5.24 9.34 7.90
CA ASN A 194 -4.92 10.30 8.95
C ASN A 194 -3.49 10.84 8.76
N SER A 195 -3.32 12.15 8.92
CA SER A 195 -2.05 12.79 9.25
C SER A 195 -2.02 12.95 10.77
N ILE A 196 -0.94 12.52 11.41
CA ILE A 196 -0.85 12.48 12.87
C ILE A 196 -0.01 13.64 13.41
N ASP A 197 0.97 14.12 12.65
CA ASP A 197 1.83 15.22 13.07
C ASP A 197 1.08 16.55 13.09
N GLY A 198 1.50 17.43 13.98
CA GLY A 198 0.85 18.73 14.18
C GLY A 198 -0.60 18.59 14.65
N THR A 199 -1.52 19.33 14.02
CA THR A 199 -2.96 19.13 14.23
C THR A 199 -3.43 17.96 13.41
N ALA A 200 -3.74 16.85 14.06
CA ALA A 200 -4.12 15.61 13.38
C ALA A 200 -5.36 15.80 12.47
N ARG A 201 -5.25 15.38 11.23
CA ARG A 201 -6.28 15.52 10.18
C ARG A 201 -6.70 14.16 9.67
N SER A 202 -7.97 14.03 9.27
CA SER A 202 -8.59 12.82 8.74
C SER A 202 -9.29 13.11 7.43
N TYR A 203 -9.20 12.19 6.47
CA TYR A 203 -9.87 12.26 5.16
C TYR A 203 -10.69 10.99 4.95
N PRO A 204 -12.00 11.02 5.27
CA PRO A 204 -12.89 9.87 5.13
C PRO A 204 -13.25 9.59 3.67
N MET A 205 -13.29 8.30 3.32
CA MET A 205 -13.64 7.80 1.99
C MET A 205 -14.49 6.54 2.09
N GLU A 206 -15.00 6.08 0.95
CA GLU A 206 -15.77 4.85 0.85
C GLU A 206 -15.39 4.03 -0.37
N THR A 207 -15.65 2.73 -0.32
CA THR A 207 -15.46 1.85 -1.48
C THR A 207 -16.56 2.00 -2.53
N GLY A 208 -17.73 2.48 -2.12
CA GLY A 208 -18.99 2.25 -2.81
C GLY A 208 -19.49 0.82 -2.55
N SER A 209 -20.68 0.50 -3.01
CA SER A 209 -21.29 -0.82 -2.82
C SER A 209 -20.50 -1.90 -3.55
N LEU A 210 -19.97 -2.87 -2.81
CA LEU A 210 -19.30 -4.05 -3.35
C LEU A 210 -20.31 -5.17 -3.57
N SER A 211 -20.11 -5.96 -4.62
CA SER A 211 -20.83 -7.22 -4.84
C SER A 211 -20.12 -8.37 -4.12
N ALA A 212 -20.87 -9.22 -3.42
CA ALA A 212 -20.34 -10.36 -2.69
C ALA A 212 -19.45 -11.25 -3.57
N GLY A 213 -18.30 -11.66 -3.04
CA GLY A 213 -17.36 -12.57 -3.69
C GLY A 213 -16.58 -11.97 -4.88
N THR A 214 -16.81 -10.69 -5.23
CA THR A 214 -16.25 -10.07 -6.43
C THR A 214 -15.06 -9.16 -6.08
N TRP A 215 -13.91 -9.39 -6.71
CA TRP A 215 -12.78 -8.48 -6.63
C TRP A 215 -13.08 -7.17 -7.36
N THR A 216 -12.98 -6.06 -6.64
CA THR A 216 -13.21 -4.70 -7.17
C THR A 216 -11.95 -3.86 -6.97
N LYS A 217 -11.50 -3.22 -8.03
CA LYS A 217 -10.40 -2.24 -7.94
C LYS A 217 -10.96 -0.89 -7.51
N ILE A 218 -10.46 -0.35 -6.41
CA ILE A 218 -10.78 0.97 -5.91
C ILE A 218 -9.59 1.89 -6.15
N THR A 219 -9.88 3.11 -6.59
CA THR A 219 -8.91 4.19 -6.73
C THR A 219 -9.48 5.46 -6.11
N LYS A 220 -8.68 6.17 -5.33
CA LYS A 220 -9.04 7.46 -4.73
C LYS A 220 -7.90 8.44 -4.88
N THR A 221 -8.25 9.70 -5.00
CA THR A 221 -7.28 10.79 -5.06
C THR A 221 -7.54 11.73 -3.89
N ILE A 222 -6.49 12.10 -3.18
CA ILE A 222 -6.53 12.86 -1.94
C ILE A 222 -5.75 14.15 -2.16
N PRO A 223 -6.37 15.33 -2.08
CA PRO A 223 -5.67 16.60 -2.20
C PRO A 223 -4.87 16.91 -0.94
N GLY A 224 -3.83 17.71 -1.08
CA GLY A 224 -3.19 18.36 0.06
C GLY A 224 -4.15 19.29 0.80
N ASP A 225 -3.76 19.70 2.02
CA ASP A 225 -4.49 20.67 2.84
C ASP A 225 -3.48 21.52 3.62
N SER A 226 -3.71 22.82 3.71
CA SER A 226 -2.78 23.77 4.35
C SER A 226 -2.52 23.48 5.85
N SER A 227 -3.35 22.64 6.45
CA SER A 227 -3.21 22.22 7.85
C SER A 227 -2.42 20.93 8.03
N LEU A 228 -2.01 20.27 6.93
CA LEU A 228 -1.20 19.04 7.02
C LEU A 228 0.23 19.39 7.43
N GLN A 229 0.77 18.56 8.30
CA GLN A 229 2.16 18.57 8.72
C GLN A 229 2.68 17.15 8.75
N PHE A 230 3.94 16.98 8.34
CA PHE A 230 4.68 15.73 8.50
C PHE A 230 6.07 16.06 9.00
N ASP A 231 6.42 15.50 10.15
CA ASP A 231 7.76 15.60 10.71
C ASP A 231 8.72 14.72 9.90
N ASN A 232 9.99 15.10 9.87
CA ASN A 232 10.99 14.31 9.14
C ASN A 232 11.65 13.29 10.09
N ASP A 233 10.84 12.41 10.66
CA ASP A 233 11.27 11.40 11.62
C ASP A 233 10.73 9.99 11.29
N VAL A 234 11.08 9.02 12.12
CA VAL A 234 10.71 7.61 11.95
C VAL A 234 9.39 7.24 12.63
N ASN A 235 8.69 8.19 13.24
CA ASN A 235 7.40 7.94 13.88
C ASN A 235 6.28 7.84 12.85
N GLU A 236 5.07 7.57 13.33
CA GLU A 236 3.87 7.57 12.50
C GLU A 236 3.58 8.99 12.00
N GLY A 237 3.51 9.17 10.68
CA GLY A 237 3.09 10.43 10.07
C GLY A 237 1.76 10.28 9.33
N PHE A 238 1.56 9.12 8.69
CA PHE A 238 0.40 8.88 7.85
C PHE A 238 -0.15 7.47 8.06
N THR A 239 -1.43 7.36 8.36
CA THR A 239 -2.08 6.07 8.61
C THR A 239 -3.31 5.91 7.73
N VAL A 240 -3.52 4.70 7.24
CA VAL A 240 -4.73 4.28 6.55
C VAL A 240 -5.47 3.27 7.41
N PHE A 241 -6.72 3.57 7.75
CA PHE A 241 -7.63 2.66 8.42
C PHE A 241 -8.76 2.26 7.47
N PHE A 242 -8.94 0.98 7.26
CA PHE A 242 -10.13 0.44 6.61
C PHE A 242 -11.06 -0.10 7.69
N TYR A 243 -12.19 0.54 7.88
CA TYR A 243 -13.19 0.10 8.84
C TYR A 243 -14.09 -0.95 8.18
N ILE A 244 -13.89 -2.19 8.57
CA ILE A 244 -14.73 -3.33 8.16
C ILE A 244 -16.05 -3.22 8.89
N TYR A 245 -15.97 -2.85 10.18
CA TYR A 245 -17.10 -2.40 10.99
C TYR A 245 -16.67 -1.31 11.97
N LEU A 246 -17.54 -0.34 12.21
CA LEU A 246 -17.34 0.71 13.20
C LEU A 246 -18.68 1.06 13.83
N GLY A 247 -18.80 0.85 15.16
CA GLY A 247 -20.00 1.06 15.95
C GLY A 247 -20.43 2.53 16.03
N THR A 248 -21.66 2.76 16.44
CA THR A 248 -22.33 4.07 16.40
C THR A 248 -21.73 5.13 17.32
N ASN A 249 -20.90 4.76 18.31
CA ASN A 249 -20.13 5.72 19.09
C ASN A 249 -19.01 6.39 18.27
N TYR A 250 -18.61 5.81 17.17
CA TYR A 250 -17.51 6.25 16.33
C TYR A 250 -17.93 6.64 14.91
N ALA A 251 -19.16 6.31 14.51
CA ALA A 251 -19.69 6.51 13.18
C ALA A 251 -21.03 7.26 13.20
N ASN A 252 -21.19 8.25 12.30
CA ASN A 252 -22.40 9.02 12.18
C ASN A 252 -22.51 9.63 10.78
N ASN A 253 -23.72 9.70 10.23
CA ASN A 253 -23.99 10.24 8.89
C ASN A 253 -23.73 11.75 8.73
N SER A 254 -23.32 12.45 9.78
CA SER A 254 -22.84 13.84 9.68
C SER A 254 -21.43 13.96 9.10
N VAL A 255 -20.70 12.85 8.93
CA VAL A 255 -19.34 12.87 8.36
C VAL A 255 -19.41 13.07 6.85
N SER A 256 -18.78 14.14 6.38
CA SER A 256 -18.59 14.38 4.94
C SER A 256 -17.46 13.54 4.41
N LEU A 257 -17.72 12.80 3.32
CA LEU A 257 -16.70 12.04 2.59
C LEU A 257 -15.90 12.95 1.67
N ASN A 258 -14.68 12.54 1.37
CA ASN A 258 -13.76 13.22 0.44
C ASN A 258 -13.45 14.68 0.85
N ALA A 259 -13.33 14.92 2.13
CA ALA A 259 -12.97 16.23 2.69
C ALA A 259 -12.13 16.06 3.96
N TRP A 260 -11.11 16.91 4.12
CA TRP A 260 -10.29 16.95 5.33
C TRP A 260 -11.10 17.47 6.52
N LYS A 261 -10.98 16.80 7.65
CA LYS A 261 -11.55 17.20 8.95
C LYS A 261 -10.50 16.97 10.05
N ASN A 262 -10.72 17.51 11.23
CA ASN A 262 -9.93 17.15 12.40
C ASN A 262 -10.18 15.67 12.76
N VAL A 263 -9.12 14.98 13.23
CA VAL A 263 -9.27 13.64 13.79
C VAL A 263 -10.22 13.69 14.99
N GLY A 264 -11.04 12.69 15.13
CA GLY A 264 -12.00 12.54 16.23
C GLY A 264 -13.32 11.94 15.74
N ASN A 265 -14.15 11.57 16.72
CA ASN A 265 -15.45 10.97 16.45
C ASN A 265 -16.48 12.04 16.04
N PRO A 266 -17.38 11.74 15.11
CA PRO A 266 -17.44 10.49 14.34
C PRO A 266 -16.35 10.43 13.27
N GLN A 267 -15.87 9.23 12.96
CA GLN A 267 -14.78 9.01 12.01
C GLN A 267 -15.28 8.76 10.58
N THR A 268 -16.39 8.02 10.46
CA THR A 268 -17.02 7.65 9.18
C THR A 268 -18.53 7.88 9.25
N PRO A 269 -19.27 7.88 8.13
CA PRO A 269 -20.70 7.65 8.13
C PRO A 269 -21.04 6.33 8.83
N THR A 270 -22.32 6.14 9.19
CA THR A 270 -22.81 4.93 9.85
C THR A 270 -22.53 3.69 9.01
N ASN A 271 -21.89 2.69 9.61
CA ASN A 271 -21.54 1.44 8.95
C ASN A 271 -22.73 0.49 8.89
N THR A 272 -22.85 -0.25 7.80
CA THR A 272 -23.79 -1.37 7.69
C THR A 272 -23.29 -2.53 8.54
N THR A 273 -24.22 -3.18 9.25
CA THR A 273 -23.89 -4.29 10.20
C THR A 273 -23.81 -5.66 9.56
N THR A 274 -24.24 -5.80 8.30
CA THR A 274 -24.42 -7.11 7.65
C THR A 274 -23.16 -7.97 7.67
N TRP A 275 -21.99 -7.39 7.35
CA TRP A 275 -20.72 -8.14 7.40
C TRP A 275 -20.39 -8.57 8.84
N PHE A 276 -20.56 -7.66 9.80
CA PHE A 276 -20.25 -7.90 11.21
C PHE A 276 -21.14 -8.99 11.82
N THR A 277 -22.41 -9.05 11.45
CA THR A 277 -23.38 -10.05 11.96
C THR A 277 -23.41 -11.34 11.14
N THR A 278 -22.59 -11.46 10.09
CA THR A 278 -22.46 -12.68 9.31
C THR A 278 -21.26 -13.48 9.80
N ASN A 279 -21.52 -14.66 10.39
CA ASN A 279 -20.45 -15.57 10.82
C ASN A 279 -19.57 -15.96 9.64
N ASP A 280 -18.26 -16.05 9.87
CA ASP A 280 -17.24 -16.39 8.86
C ASP A 280 -17.21 -15.44 7.63
N ALA A 281 -17.85 -14.27 7.71
CA ALA A 281 -17.72 -13.26 6.65
C ALA A 281 -16.27 -12.90 6.43
N THR A 282 -15.85 -12.75 5.16
CA THR A 282 -14.47 -12.43 4.80
C THR A 282 -14.36 -11.06 4.16
N TRP A 283 -13.24 -10.40 4.43
CA TRP A 283 -12.79 -9.15 3.80
C TRP A 283 -11.35 -9.31 3.36
N ASP A 284 -11.08 -9.12 2.07
CA ASP A 284 -9.78 -9.38 1.46
C ASP A 284 -9.24 -8.11 0.78
N ILE A 285 -7.92 -7.88 0.88
CA ILE A 285 -7.24 -6.76 0.21
C ILE A 285 -5.91 -7.20 -0.40
N THR A 286 -5.58 -6.66 -1.58
CA THR A 286 -4.26 -6.78 -2.20
C THR A 286 -3.99 -5.62 -3.17
N GLY A 287 -2.76 -5.48 -3.65
CA GLY A 287 -2.41 -4.43 -4.60
C GLY A 287 -2.55 -3.03 -4.01
N PHE A 288 -2.25 -2.90 -2.72
CA PHE A 288 -2.34 -1.65 -2.00
C PHE A 288 -1.16 -0.74 -2.34
N GLN A 289 -1.44 0.39 -2.96
CA GLN A 289 -0.46 1.38 -3.39
C GLN A 289 -0.90 2.79 -3.03
N ILE A 290 0.03 3.58 -2.55
CA ILE A 290 -0.09 5.02 -2.36
C ILE A 290 1.07 5.67 -3.10
N GLU A 291 0.78 6.62 -3.98
CA GLU A 291 1.77 7.31 -4.79
C GLU A 291 1.46 8.79 -4.95
N VAL A 292 2.47 9.60 -5.18
CA VAL A 292 2.30 11.02 -5.48
C VAL A 292 1.79 11.19 -6.91
N GLY A 293 0.67 11.88 -7.07
CA GLY A 293 0.03 12.14 -8.37
C GLY A 293 -1.48 12.25 -8.25
N ASP A 294 -2.12 12.75 -9.27
CA ASP A 294 -3.56 12.98 -9.37
C ASP A 294 -4.34 11.76 -9.93
N SER A 295 -3.62 10.72 -10.32
CA SER A 295 -4.20 9.47 -10.83
C SER A 295 -3.34 8.27 -10.42
N ALA A 296 -4.00 7.16 -10.10
CA ALA A 296 -3.30 5.94 -9.79
C ALA A 296 -2.72 5.31 -11.07
N THR A 297 -1.42 4.99 -11.03
CA THR A 297 -0.72 4.30 -12.10
C THR A 297 -0.83 2.77 -11.96
N ASP A 298 -0.23 1.99 -12.85
CA ASP A 298 -0.13 0.55 -12.66
C ASP A 298 0.67 0.24 -11.39
N PHE A 299 0.28 -0.84 -10.69
CA PHE A 299 0.90 -1.24 -9.44
C PHE A 299 2.41 -1.48 -9.61
N GLU A 300 3.20 -0.94 -8.70
CA GLU A 300 4.65 -1.15 -8.67
C GLU A 300 4.97 -2.51 -8.05
N HIS A 301 5.13 -3.53 -8.89
CA HIS A 301 5.57 -4.85 -8.46
C HIS A 301 7.06 -4.82 -8.12
N ARG A 302 7.40 -5.12 -6.87
CA ARG A 302 8.76 -5.36 -6.40
C ARG A 302 9.01 -6.86 -6.28
N SER A 303 10.27 -7.29 -6.46
CA SER A 303 10.62 -8.68 -6.22
C SER A 303 10.43 -9.05 -4.75
N PHE A 304 10.18 -10.33 -4.46
CA PHE A 304 10.06 -10.83 -3.08
C PHE A 304 11.26 -10.42 -2.21
N GLY A 305 12.48 -10.50 -2.77
CA GLY A 305 13.71 -10.13 -2.04
C GLY A 305 13.73 -8.63 -1.67
N GLN A 306 13.26 -7.75 -2.57
CA GLN A 306 13.16 -6.33 -2.29
C GLN A 306 12.12 -6.04 -1.21
N GLU A 307 10.92 -6.64 -1.31
CA GLU A 307 9.88 -6.47 -0.29
C GLU A 307 10.32 -7.01 1.07
N LEU A 308 10.93 -8.20 1.11
CA LEU A 308 11.47 -8.76 2.35
C LEU A 308 12.55 -7.86 2.96
N HIS A 309 13.40 -7.25 2.15
CA HIS A 309 14.40 -6.30 2.63
C HIS A 309 13.75 -5.08 3.28
N LEU A 310 12.71 -4.49 2.65
CA LEU A 310 11.98 -3.37 3.22
C LEU A 310 11.24 -3.77 4.51
N CYS A 311 10.58 -4.94 4.54
CA CYS A 311 9.88 -5.45 5.72
C CYS A 311 10.83 -5.65 6.91
N LYS A 312 12.05 -6.11 6.67
CA LYS A 312 13.06 -6.33 7.73
C LYS A 312 13.50 -5.06 8.46
N ARG A 313 13.19 -3.89 7.96
CA ARG A 313 13.34 -2.62 8.70
C ARG A 313 12.41 -2.55 9.92
N TYR A 314 11.27 -3.21 9.87
CA TYR A 314 10.20 -3.16 10.88
C TYR A 314 10.07 -4.44 11.69
N TYR A 315 10.30 -5.57 11.05
CA TYR A 315 10.25 -6.87 11.71
C TYR A 315 11.27 -7.82 11.09
N HIS A 316 11.98 -8.50 11.95
CA HIS A 316 12.96 -9.50 11.54
C HIS A 316 12.83 -10.76 12.38
N LYS A 317 12.78 -11.91 11.69
CA LYS A 317 12.78 -13.23 12.30
C LYS A 317 14.02 -14.01 11.79
N THR A 318 14.77 -14.62 12.70
CA THR A 318 15.92 -15.45 12.32
C THR A 318 15.44 -16.75 11.69
N THR A 319 16.02 -17.12 10.56
CA THR A 319 15.67 -18.36 9.83
C THR A 319 16.65 -19.49 10.02
N SER A 320 17.80 -19.22 10.65
CA SER A 320 18.87 -20.19 10.90
C SER A 320 19.56 -19.91 12.22
N TYR A 321 20.24 -20.90 12.75
CA TYR A 321 21.12 -20.74 13.90
C TYR A 321 22.29 -19.81 13.54
N ASN A 322 22.56 -18.85 14.42
CA ASN A 322 23.67 -17.91 14.26
C ASN A 322 24.79 -18.27 15.26
N TRP A 323 25.80 -18.98 14.74
CA TRP A 323 26.97 -19.42 15.48
C TRP A 323 28.03 -18.32 15.66
N PHE A 324 27.90 -17.24 14.89
CA PHE A 324 28.95 -16.25 14.74
C PHE A 324 28.68 -15.04 15.61
N ASN A 325 29.69 -14.61 16.36
CA ASN A 325 29.77 -13.39 17.16
C ASN A 325 29.67 -13.58 18.67
N LEU A 326 30.21 -14.71 19.18
CA LEU A 326 30.57 -14.74 20.60
C LEU A 326 31.63 -13.66 20.84
N ILE A 327 31.24 -12.56 21.47
CA ILE A 327 32.12 -11.40 21.69
C ILE A 327 32.84 -11.48 23.03
N GLU A 328 32.31 -12.24 23.97
CA GLU A 328 32.89 -12.36 25.30
C GLU A 328 32.58 -13.71 25.94
N LYS A 329 33.60 -14.31 26.53
CA LYS A 329 33.56 -15.59 27.24
C LYS A 329 34.17 -15.42 28.64
N GLY A 330 33.30 -15.28 29.64
CA GLY A 330 33.69 -15.36 31.03
C GLY A 330 33.63 -16.80 31.58
N SER A 331 34.04 -17.03 32.79
CA SER A 331 33.89 -18.30 33.47
C SER A 331 32.44 -18.69 33.77
N THR A 332 31.55 -17.68 33.92
CA THR A 332 30.17 -17.84 34.33
C THR A 332 29.16 -17.28 33.35
N TYR A 333 29.59 -16.61 32.30
CA TYR A 333 28.69 -15.96 31.36
C TYR A 333 29.17 -16.03 29.92
N ARG A 334 28.25 -15.75 28.99
CA ARG A 334 28.49 -15.60 27.54
C ARG A 334 27.75 -14.38 27.03
N ARG A 335 28.36 -13.70 26.05
CA ARG A 335 27.75 -12.61 25.32
C ARG A 335 27.84 -12.88 23.83
N LEU A 336 26.70 -12.80 23.15
CA LEU A 336 26.57 -12.97 21.71
C LEU A 336 26.06 -11.67 21.12
N ARG A 337 26.74 -11.17 20.07
CA ARG A 337 26.26 -10.04 19.28
C ARG A 337 25.52 -10.57 18.06
N TYR A 338 24.29 -10.10 17.89
CA TYR A 338 23.52 -10.29 16.68
C TYR A 338 23.48 -8.97 15.90
N GLU A 339 23.84 -8.99 14.62
CA GLU A 339 23.75 -7.86 13.70
C GLU A 339 22.54 -8.05 12.77
N PHE A 340 21.69 -7.03 12.71
CA PHE A 340 20.50 -7.08 11.86
C PHE A 340 20.91 -6.97 10.40
N PRO A 341 20.26 -7.72 9.48
CA PRO A 341 20.56 -7.64 8.04
C PRO A 341 20.23 -6.27 7.44
N ASN A 342 19.33 -5.52 8.10
CA ASN A 342 18.97 -4.16 7.74
C ASN A 342 19.04 -3.28 8.98
N THR A 343 19.22 -1.97 8.80
CA THR A 343 19.00 -1.01 9.89
C THR A 343 17.52 -1.01 10.25
N MET A 344 17.20 -1.42 11.47
CA MET A 344 15.82 -1.38 12.00
C MET A 344 15.34 0.06 12.14
N ARG A 345 14.02 0.28 12.05
CA ARG A 345 13.40 1.61 12.17
C ARG A 345 13.78 2.30 13.49
N VAL A 346 13.63 1.61 14.57
CA VAL A 346 14.03 2.00 15.94
C VAL A 346 14.79 0.84 16.57
N ILE A 347 15.28 1.02 17.80
CA ILE A 347 15.82 -0.10 18.58
C ILE A 347 14.69 -1.12 18.77
N PRO A 348 14.82 -2.34 18.24
CA PRO A 348 13.69 -3.26 18.22
C PRO A 348 13.39 -3.83 19.61
N THR A 349 12.12 -4.11 19.86
CA THR A 349 11.68 -4.97 20.95
C THR A 349 11.99 -6.41 20.58
N VAL A 350 12.59 -7.15 21.51
CA VAL A 350 12.78 -8.60 21.37
C VAL A 350 11.48 -9.29 21.81
N LEU A 351 10.77 -9.88 20.86
CA LEU A 351 9.51 -10.56 21.14
C LEU A 351 9.74 -12.01 21.56
N ASN A 352 10.71 -12.67 20.91
CA ASN A 352 11.10 -14.02 21.21
C ASN A 352 12.62 -14.15 20.98
N ALA A 353 13.35 -14.60 21.98
CA ALA A 353 14.76 -14.92 21.83
C ALA A 353 15.04 -16.21 22.58
N THR A 354 15.50 -17.23 21.87
CA THR A 354 15.98 -18.48 22.42
C THR A 354 17.42 -18.68 22.00
N GLY A 355 18.23 -19.20 22.88
CA GLY A 355 19.59 -19.63 22.59
C GLY A 355 19.72 -21.13 22.82
N ASN A 356 20.68 -21.73 22.17
CA ASN A 356 21.07 -23.13 22.44
C ASN A 356 22.36 -23.11 23.24
N ASN A 357 22.32 -23.66 24.42
CA ASN A 357 23.47 -23.80 25.31
C ASN A 357 23.84 -25.27 25.41
N ASN A 358 24.84 -25.68 24.60
CA ASN A 358 25.41 -27.04 24.63
C ASN A 358 24.35 -28.17 24.56
N GLY A 359 23.34 -27.99 23.67
CA GLY A 359 22.24 -28.96 23.47
C GLY A 359 21.00 -28.70 24.32
N SER A 360 20.97 -27.67 25.16
CA SER A 360 19.81 -27.24 25.93
C SER A 360 19.34 -25.87 25.49
N SER A 361 18.03 -25.73 25.21
CA SER A 361 17.40 -24.44 24.93
C SER A 361 17.41 -23.57 26.18
N GLY A 362 17.76 -22.29 26.03
CA GLY A 362 17.72 -21.31 27.12
C GLY A 362 17.42 -19.90 26.60
N THR A 363 16.64 -19.14 27.35
CA THR A 363 16.44 -17.72 27.08
C THR A 363 17.64 -16.92 27.53
N PRO A 364 18.00 -15.81 26.82
CA PRO A 364 18.98 -14.86 27.34
C PRO A 364 18.53 -14.33 28.70
N THR A 365 19.46 -14.15 29.64
CA THR A 365 19.19 -13.51 30.92
C THR A 365 19.03 -12.00 30.79
N GLY A 366 19.49 -11.43 29.66
CA GLY A 366 19.30 -10.01 29.37
C GLY A 366 19.84 -9.62 28.00
N THR A 367 19.55 -8.36 27.64
CA THR A 367 20.09 -7.70 26.45
C THR A 367 20.91 -6.49 26.86
N GLN A 368 22.01 -6.26 26.16
CA GLN A 368 22.91 -5.13 26.38
C GLN A 368 23.25 -4.47 25.04
N HIS A 369 23.60 -3.19 25.06
CA HIS A 369 24.07 -2.48 23.85
C HIS A 369 23.16 -2.64 22.63
N ALA A 370 21.85 -2.54 22.83
CA ALA A 370 20.87 -2.55 21.73
C ALA A 370 20.97 -1.27 20.91
N SER A 371 20.89 -1.41 19.60
CA SER A 371 20.79 -0.31 18.61
C SER A 371 19.94 -0.75 17.43
N THR A 372 19.69 0.15 16.51
CA THR A 372 18.98 -0.17 15.25
C THR A 372 19.74 -1.14 14.34
N LYS A 373 21.03 -1.37 14.57
CA LYS A 373 21.89 -2.23 13.74
C LYS A 373 22.27 -3.53 14.40
N LYS A 374 22.26 -3.59 15.73
CA LYS A 374 22.73 -4.76 16.48
C LYS A 374 22.16 -4.82 17.88
N ILE A 375 22.15 -6.03 18.44
CA ILE A 375 21.79 -6.29 19.84
C ILE A 375 22.81 -7.29 20.43
N THR A 376 23.11 -7.15 21.71
CA THR A 376 23.97 -8.09 22.44
C THR A 376 23.12 -8.83 23.44
N PHE A 377 23.07 -10.13 23.33
CA PHE A 377 22.44 -11.03 24.30
C PHE A 377 23.45 -11.46 25.37
N HIS A 378 22.95 -11.66 26.56
CA HIS A 378 23.71 -12.14 27.71
C HIS A 378 23.10 -13.41 28.27
N TRP A 379 23.92 -14.41 28.57
CA TRP A 379 23.54 -15.63 29.25
C TRP A 379 24.49 -15.83 30.46
N ASP A 380 23.92 -16.09 31.63
CA ASP A 380 24.65 -16.48 32.82
C ASP A 380 24.92 -17.99 32.81
N SER A 381 25.71 -18.41 31.81
CA SER A 381 26.05 -19.82 31.61
C SER A 381 27.42 -19.96 30.96
N PRO A 382 28.26 -20.91 31.40
CA PRO A 382 29.57 -21.16 30.83
C PRO A 382 29.56 -21.95 29.52
N GLY A 383 28.40 -22.47 29.09
CA GLY A 383 28.24 -23.29 27.88
C GLY A 383 28.44 -22.55 26.57
N LEU A 384 28.42 -23.27 25.47
CA LEU A 384 28.39 -22.70 24.12
C LEU A 384 26.99 -22.13 23.85
N VAL A 385 26.90 -20.90 23.36
CA VAL A 385 25.63 -20.24 23.10
C VAL A 385 25.56 -19.85 21.65
N GLU A 386 24.45 -20.15 21.03
CA GLU A 386 24.05 -19.67 19.71
C GLU A 386 22.64 -19.06 19.77
N LEU A 387 22.34 -18.12 18.91
CA LEU A 387 20.99 -17.63 18.76
C LEU A 387 20.21 -18.63 17.90
N ALA A 388 19.11 -19.13 18.44
CA ALA A 388 18.27 -20.10 17.73
C ALA A 388 17.57 -19.50 16.52
N SER A 389 17.13 -20.33 15.60
CA SER A 389 16.16 -20.00 14.59
C SER A 389 14.84 -19.58 15.25
N GLY A 390 14.12 -18.64 14.64
CA GLY A 390 12.82 -18.18 15.13
C GLY A 390 12.86 -17.07 16.17
N CYS A 391 14.04 -16.48 16.47
CA CYS A 391 14.09 -15.25 17.28
C CYS A 391 13.46 -14.08 16.54
N GLU A 392 12.68 -13.27 17.25
CA GLU A 392 11.82 -12.25 16.67
C GLU A 392 12.12 -10.88 17.23
N PHE A 393 12.22 -9.89 16.33
CA PHE A 393 12.57 -8.51 16.64
C PHE A 393 11.57 -7.58 15.97
N SER A 394 10.89 -6.72 16.72
CA SER A 394 9.89 -5.80 16.21
C SER A 394 10.28 -4.34 16.41
N ALA A 395 10.22 -3.57 15.35
CA ALA A 395 10.35 -2.12 15.31
C ALA A 395 9.16 -1.50 14.55
N GLU A 396 7.99 -2.14 14.61
CA GLU A 396 6.76 -1.66 13.96
C GLU A 396 6.31 -0.31 14.51
N ILE A 397 5.55 0.43 13.73
CA ILE A 397 4.91 1.67 14.14
C ILE A 397 3.64 1.29 14.93
N THR A 398 3.61 1.60 16.20
CA THR A 398 2.49 1.25 17.10
C THR A 398 1.87 2.51 17.67
#